data_7d62dfcd919d365694878262ebee4457
#
_entry.id   7d62dfcd919d365694878262ebee4457
#
_cell.length_a   1.000
_cell.length_b   1.000
_cell.length_c   1.000
_cell.angle_alpha   90.00
_cell.angle_beta   90.00
_cell.angle_gamma   90.00
#
_symmetry.space_group_name_H-M   'P 1'
#
loop_
_entity.id
_entity.type
_entity.pdbx_description
1 polymer ?
#
loop_
_entity_poly.entity_id
_entity_poly.type
_entity_poly.pdbx_seq_one_letter_code
_entity_poly.pdbx_strand_id
1 'polypeptide(L)'
;MPILVEIAAGELIDKITILEIKLDHIGDAAKRANVRREYEILSAVFHDRIAPSPRLAELTAALKAANQELWHIEDDIRARERAKDFGPEFVALARAVYQTNDRRAALKREINALLQSPIVEEKSYAAY
;
A
#
# COMPACT_ATOMS: atom_id res chain seq x y z
N MET A 1 14.79 13.25 15.66
CA MET A 1 13.47 13.60 16.25
C MET A 1 12.38 13.26 15.26
N PRO A 2 11.39 12.47 15.65
CA PRO A 2 10.29 12.16 14.75
C PRO A 2 9.37 13.36 14.55
N ILE A 3 8.77 13.42 13.39
CA ILE A 3 7.75 14.42 13.06
C ILE A 3 6.39 13.74 13.13
N LEU A 4 5.46 14.36 13.84
CA LEU A 4 4.11 13.81 13.99
C LEU A 4 3.15 14.62 13.13
N VAL A 5 2.33 13.91 12.35
CA VAL A 5 1.29 14.49 11.52
C VAL A 5 0.01 13.68 11.64
N GLU A 6 -1.12 14.33 11.42
CA GLU A 6 -2.38 13.62 11.29
C GLU A 6 -2.47 13.03 9.88
N ILE A 7 -2.87 11.76 9.78
CA ILE A 7 -3.07 11.09 8.50
C ILE A 7 -4.43 10.40 8.48
N ALA A 8 -4.93 10.11 7.28
CA ALA A 8 -6.15 9.35 7.10
C ALA A 8 -5.98 7.91 7.61
N ALA A 9 -7.06 7.31 8.12
CA ALA A 9 -7.02 5.93 8.60
C ALA A 9 -6.60 4.94 7.51
N GLY A 10 -7.11 5.12 6.29
CA GLY A 10 -6.71 4.29 5.15
C GLY A 10 -5.24 4.39 4.81
N GLU A 11 -4.65 5.57 4.98
CA GLU A 11 -3.21 5.77 4.75
C GLU A 11 -2.37 5.00 5.78
N LEU A 12 -2.77 5.02 7.05
CA LEU A 12 -2.06 4.27 8.08
C LEU A 12 -2.08 2.77 7.79
N ILE A 13 -3.24 2.21 7.46
CA ILE A 13 -3.40 0.78 7.18
C ILE A 13 -2.65 0.40 5.91
N ASP A 14 -2.68 1.23 4.87
CA ASP A 14 -1.92 1.04 3.65
C ASP A 14 -0.42 0.91 3.95
N LYS A 15 0.14 1.84 4.72
CA LYS A 15 1.54 1.80 5.13
C LYS A 15 1.89 0.53 5.89
N ILE A 16 1.03 0.10 6.81
CA ILE A 16 1.27 -1.13 7.58
C ILE A 16 1.31 -2.35 6.66
N THR A 17 0.37 -2.47 5.70
CA THR A 17 0.37 -3.60 4.76
C THR A 17 1.61 -3.59 3.89
N ILE A 18 2.07 -2.43 3.45
CA ILE A 18 3.30 -2.31 2.65
C ILE A 18 4.52 -2.73 3.47
N LEU A 19 4.60 -2.35 4.74
CA LEU A 19 5.70 -2.75 5.62
C LEU A 19 5.74 -4.26 5.83
N GLU A 20 4.57 -4.90 5.96
CA GLU A 20 4.48 -6.36 6.03
C GLU A 20 5.03 -7.02 4.77
N ILE A 21 4.68 -6.50 3.60
CA ILE A 21 5.19 -6.99 2.31
C ILE A 21 6.71 -6.81 2.23
N LYS A 22 7.22 -5.68 2.67
CA LYS A 22 8.67 -5.41 2.70
C LYS A 22 9.40 -6.42 3.60
N LEU A 23 8.82 -6.76 4.75
CA LEU A 23 9.42 -7.76 5.65
C LEU A 23 9.47 -9.15 5.01
N ASP A 24 8.53 -9.48 4.12
CA ASP A 24 8.52 -10.76 3.42
C ASP A 24 9.55 -10.82 2.28
N HIS A 25 9.90 -9.68 1.68
CA HIS A 25 10.70 -9.64 0.46
C HIS A 25 12.13 -9.10 0.63
N ILE A 26 12.34 -8.17 1.56
CA ILE A 26 13.67 -7.56 1.74
C ILE A 26 14.55 -8.47 2.59
N GLY A 27 15.72 -8.84 2.04
CA GLY A 27 16.68 -9.73 2.72
C GLY A 27 17.78 -9.00 3.47
N ASP A 28 18.09 -7.75 3.09
CA ASP A 28 19.17 -6.99 3.71
C ASP A 28 18.87 -6.67 5.18
N ALA A 29 19.78 -7.06 6.09
CA ALA A 29 19.56 -6.94 7.52
C ALA A 29 19.36 -5.50 8.00
N ALA A 30 20.13 -4.56 7.47
CA ALA A 30 20.01 -3.14 7.85
C ALA A 30 18.68 -2.53 7.38
N LYS A 31 18.27 -2.86 6.16
CA LYS A 31 16.98 -2.43 5.63
C LYS A 31 15.83 -3.04 6.40
N ARG A 32 15.91 -4.34 6.71
CA ARG A 32 14.88 -5.02 7.51
C ARG A 32 14.72 -4.40 8.89
N ALA A 33 15.82 -4.02 9.54
CA ALA A 33 15.77 -3.36 10.84
C ALA A 33 14.99 -2.04 10.77
N ASN A 34 15.21 -1.25 9.73
CA ASN A 34 14.48 0.00 9.50
C ASN A 34 13.00 -0.25 9.24
N VAL A 35 12.68 -1.24 8.40
CA VAL A 35 11.29 -1.62 8.10
C VAL A 35 10.57 -2.09 9.36
N ARG A 36 11.21 -2.94 10.15
CA ARG A 36 10.62 -3.47 11.38
C ARG A 36 10.34 -2.35 12.38
N ARG A 37 11.25 -1.42 12.52
CA ARG A 37 11.07 -0.27 13.42
C ARG A 37 9.85 0.57 13.01
N GLU A 38 9.73 0.89 11.74
CA GLU A 38 8.59 1.63 11.22
C GLU A 38 7.30 0.83 11.42
N TYR A 39 7.32 -0.46 11.11
CA TYR A 39 6.17 -1.36 11.31
C TYR A 39 5.70 -1.36 12.77
N GLU A 40 6.61 -1.50 13.72
CA GLU A 40 6.28 -1.52 15.15
C GLU A 40 5.65 -0.19 15.60
N ILE A 41 6.21 0.94 15.15
CA ILE A 41 5.68 2.26 15.48
C ILE A 41 4.26 2.44 14.95
N LEU A 42 4.04 2.13 13.67
CA LEU A 42 2.74 2.31 13.05
C LEU A 42 1.71 1.31 13.57
N SER A 43 2.11 0.07 13.82
CA SER A 43 1.23 -0.96 14.38
C SER A 43 0.77 -0.61 15.78
N ALA A 44 1.62 -0.01 16.60
CA ALA A 44 1.25 0.45 17.94
C ALA A 44 0.16 1.52 17.86
N VAL A 45 0.26 2.46 16.93
CA VAL A 45 -0.77 3.47 16.71
C VAL A 45 -2.09 2.84 16.26
N PHE A 46 -2.01 1.88 15.34
CA PHE A 46 -3.17 1.13 14.87
C PHE A 46 -3.90 0.44 16.05
N HIS A 47 -3.18 -0.30 16.86
CA HIS A 47 -3.76 -1.04 18.00
C HIS A 47 -4.33 -0.10 19.06
N ASP A 48 -3.74 1.06 19.26
CA ASP A 48 -4.21 2.06 20.23
C ASP A 48 -5.46 2.80 19.76
N ARG A 49 -5.57 3.09 18.45
CA ARG A 49 -6.56 4.01 17.92
C ARG A 49 -7.71 3.36 17.16
N ILE A 50 -7.55 2.13 16.69
CA ILE A 50 -8.52 1.51 15.78
C ILE A 50 -9.04 0.21 16.39
N ALA A 51 -10.37 0.15 16.57
CA ALA A 51 -11.04 -1.07 17.03
C ALA A 51 -11.15 -2.07 15.88
N PRO A 52 -10.83 -3.37 16.10
CA PRO A 52 -10.99 -4.38 15.06
C PRO A 52 -12.46 -4.63 14.73
N SER A 53 -12.71 -4.98 13.47
CA SER A 53 -14.02 -5.43 13.03
C SER A 53 -13.86 -6.38 11.84
N PRO A 54 -14.84 -7.28 11.57
CA PRO A 54 -14.77 -8.17 10.42
C PRO A 54 -14.66 -7.42 9.11
N ARG A 55 -15.38 -6.32 8.94
CA ARG A 55 -15.32 -5.53 7.70
C ARG A 55 -13.96 -4.87 7.51
N LEU A 56 -13.37 -4.35 8.58
CA LEU A 56 -12.04 -3.78 8.52
C LEU A 56 -11.01 -4.83 8.13
N ALA A 57 -11.12 -6.05 8.68
CA ALA A 57 -10.23 -7.15 8.33
C ALA A 57 -10.32 -7.51 6.84
N GLU A 58 -11.53 -7.54 6.27
CA GLU A 58 -11.75 -7.80 4.84
C GLU A 58 -11.09 -6.72 3.98
N LEU A 59 -11.31 -5.45 4.31
CA LEU A 59 -10.75 -4.32 3.57
C LEU A 59 -9.22 -4.29 3.67
N THR A 60 -8.68 -4.57 4.84
CA THR A 60 -7.23 -4.63 5.06
C THR A 60 -6.60 -5.75 4.24
N ALA A 61 -7.21 -6.92 4.21
CA ALA A 61 -6.72 -8.05 3.41
C ALA A 61 -6.76 -7.73 1.90
N ALA A 62 -7.83 -7.10 1.43
CA ALA A 62 -7.96 -6.69 0.04
C ALA A 62 -6.91 -5.62 -0.33
N LEU A 63 -6.67 -4.67 0.57
CA LEU A 63 -5.65 -3.63 0.37
C LEU A 63 -4.26 -4.25 0.31
N LYS A 64 -3.95 -5.17 1.21
CA LYS A 64 -2.67 -5.89 1.18
C LYS A 64 -2.49 -6.66 -0.12
N ALA A 65 -3.53 -7.32 -0.60
CA ALA A 65 -3.49 -8.05 -1.88
C ALA A 65 -3.19 -7.10 -3.04
N ALA A 66 -3.81 -5.93 -3.08
CA ALA A 66 -3.53 -4.92 -4.10
C ALA A 66 -2.06 -4.45 -4.04
N ASN A 67 -1.54 -4.22 -2.83
CA ASN A 67 -0.15 -3.82 -2.64
C ASN A 67 0.83 -4.93 -3.01
N GLN A 68 0.51 -6.20 -2.76
CA GLN A 68 1.32 -7.34 -3.20
C GLN A 68 1.36 -7.43 -4.72
N GLU A 69 0.23 -7.20 -5.36
CA GLU A 69 0.15 -7.17 -6.82
C GLU A 69 1.03 -6.04 -7.39
N LEU A 70 0.98 -4.85 -6.81
CA LEU A 70 1.86 -3.73 -7.18
C LEU A 70 3.33 -4.06 -6.99
N TRP A 71 3.69 -4.74 -5.91
CA TRP A 71 5.06 -5.17 -5.67
C TRP A 71 5.59 -6.02 -6.83
N HIS A 72 4.81 -7.00 -7.27
CA HIS A 72 5.19 -7.87 -8.39
C HIS A 72 5.20 -7.13 -9.72
N ILE A 73 4.22 -6.27 -9.96
CA ILE A 73 4.17 -5.45 -11.18
C ILE A 73 5.42 -4.56 -11.27
N GLU A 74 5.84 -3.95 -10.16
CA GLU A 74 7.02 -3.10 -10.11
C GLU A 74 8.30 -3.88 -10.45
N ASP A 75 8.44 -5.08 -9.90
CA ASP A 75 9.58 -5.94 -10.22
C ASP A 75 9.58 -6.36 -11.69
N ASP A 76 8.43 -6.75 -12.21
CA ASP A 76 8.28 -7.25 -13.57
C ASP A 76 8.52 -6.15 -14.61
N ILE A 77 7.95 -4.95 -14.38
CA ILE A 77 8.13 -3.85 -15.33
C ILE A 77 9.58 -3.36 -15.34
N ARG A 78 10.26 -3.38 -14.20
CA ARG A 78 11.68 -3.02 -14.13
C ARG A 78 12.56 -4.05 -14.80
N ALA A 79 12.18 -5.33 -14.76
CA ALA A 79 12.87 -6.37 -15.51
C ALA A 79 12.75 -6.14 -17.03
N ARG A 80 11.57 -5.75 -17.51
CA ARG A 80 11.37 -5.39 -18.92
C ARG A 80 12.18 -4.17 -19.32
N GLU A 81 12.23 -3.15 -18.47
CA GLU A 81 13.06 -1.96 -18.70
C GLU A 81 14.53 -2.33 -18.81
N ARG A 82 15.03 -3.18 -17.91
CA ARG A 82 16.42 -3.64 -17.94
C ARG A 82 16.75 -4.38 -19.24
N ALA A 83 15.81 -5.20 -19.72
CA ALA A 83 15.96 -5.94 -20.97
C ALA A 83 15.71 -5.09 -22.22
N LYS A 84 15.30 -3.81 -22.05
CA LYS A 84 14.89 -2.93 -23.14
C LYS A 84 13.75 -3.52 -23.98
N ASP A 85 12.89 -4.30 -23.35
CA ASP A 85 11.72 -4.92 -23.96
C ASP A 85 10.48 -4.07 -23.65
N PHE A 86 10.10 -3.23 -24.60
CA PHE A 86 8.95 -2.33 -24.47
C PHE A 86 7.74 -2.81 -25.29
N GLY A 87 7.67 -4.11 -25.52
CA GLY A 87 6.60 -4.74 -26.29
C GLY A 87 5.31 -4.89 -25.51
N PRO A 88 4.40 -5.79 -25.98
CA PRO A 88 3.05 -5.94 -25.39
C PRO A 88 3.05 -6.23 -23.89
N GLU A 89 4.00 -6.99 -23.37
CA GLU A 89 4.08 -7.29 -21.94
C GLU A 89 4.41 -6.05 -21.11
N PHE A 90 5.36 -5.20 -21.60
CA PHE A 90 5.65 -3.95 -20.95
C PHE A 90 4.41 -3.05 -20.87
N VAL A 91 3.68 -2.96 -21.98
CA VAL A 91 2.45 -2.16 -22.04
C VAL A 91 1.40 -2.69 -21.06
N ALA A 92 1.21 -4.01 -21.00
CA ALA A 92 0.28 -4.63 -20.07
C ALA A 92 0.64 -4.33 -18.62
N LEU A 93 1.93 -4.42 -18.27
CA LEU A 93 2.42 -4.10 -16.92
C LEU A 93 2.21 -2.62 -16.59
N ALA A 94 2.52 -1.72 -17.53
CA ALA A 94 2.31 -0.29 -17.34
C ALA A 94 0.83 0.04 -17.07
N ARG A 95 -0.08 -0.60 -17.81
CA ARG A 95 -1.53 -0.45 -17.57
C ARG A 95 -1.95 -1.00 -16.23
N ALA A 96 -1.39 -2.13 -15.81
CA ALA A 96 -1.67 -2.74 -14.53
C ALA A 96 -1.30 -1.83 -13.35
N VAL A 97 -0.27 -0.99 -13.49
CA VAL A 97 0.13 -0.04 -12.45
C VAL A 97 -1.03 0.90 -12.09
N TYR A 98 -1.57 1.62 -13.07
CA TYR A 98 -2.62 2.59 -12.73
C TYR A 98 -3.96 1.94 -12.41
N GLN A 99 -4.27 0.79 -13.03
CA GLN A 99 -5.50 0.04 -12.70
C GLN A 99 -5.47 -0.46 -11.25
N THR A 100 -4.34 -1.00 -10.82
CA THR A 100 -4.18 -1.51 -9.45
C THR A 100 -4.11 -0.36 -8.43
N ASN A 101 -3.47 0.74 -8.78
CA ASN A 101 -3.46 1.94 -7.94
C ASN A 101 -4.87 2.54 -7.76
N ASP A 102 -5.72 2.48 -8.78
CA ASP A 102 -7.10 2.93 -8.67
C ASP A 102 -7.88 2.04 -7.69
N ARG A 103 -7.69 0.72 -7.76
CA ARG A 103 -8.30 -0.20 -6.81
C ARG A 103 -7.80 0.03 -5.39
N ARG A 104 -6.51 0.25 -5.23
CA ARG A 104 -5.89 0.59 -3.95
C ARG A 104 -6.50 1.87 -3.36
N ALA A 105 -6.64 2.92 -4.18
CA ALA A 105 -7.24 4.18 -3.75
C ALA A 105 -8.69 3.99 -3.31
N ALA A 106 -9.47 3.18 -4.03
CA ALA A 106 -10.84 2.88 -3.67
C ALA A 106 -10.95 2.16 -2.33
N LEU A 107 -10.06 1.19 -2.08
CA LEU A 107 -10.02 0.45 -0.81
C LEU A 107 -9.65 1.36 0.37
N LYS A 108 -8.68 2.24 0.18
CA LYS A 108 -8.30 3.23 1.20
C LYS A 108 -9.49 4.15 1.52
N ARG A 109 -10.23 4.57 0.50
CA ARG A 109 -11.42 5.40 0.67
C ARG A 109 -12.52 4.67 1.44
N GLU A 110 -12.74 3.38 1.17
CA GLU A 110 -13.71 2.58 1.92
C GLU A 110 -13.30 2.45 3.39
N ILE A 111 -12.02 2.27 3.67
CA ILE A 111 -11.49 2.23 5.05
C ILE A 111 -11.74 3.58 5.75
N ASN A 112 -11.44 4.69 5.07
CA ASN A 112 -11.69 6.02 5.62
C ASN A 112 -13.16 6.22 5.97
N ALA A 113 -14.07 5.77 5.11
CA ALA A 113 -15.51 5.86 5.37
C ALA A 113 -15.94 4.98 6.53
N LEU A 114 -15.45 3.73 6.59
CA LEU A 114 -15.77 2.79 7.66
C LEU A 114 -15.34 3.33 9.03
N LEU A 115 -14.14 3.90 9.10
CA LEU A 115 -13.56 4.41 10.35
C LEU A 115 -13.88 5.89 10.61
N GLN A 116 -14.69 6.50 9.76
CA GLN A 116 -15.07 7.91 9.88
C GLN A 116 -13.83 8.82 10.00
N SER A 117 -12.85 8.59 9.15
CA SER A 117 -11.63 9.37 9.14
C SER A 117 -11.93 10.85 8.83
N PRO A 118 -11.49 11.80 9.66
CA PRO A 118 -11.68 13.22 9.36
C PRO A 118 -10.84 13.69 8.16
N ILE A 119 -9.76 12.97 7.88
CA ILE A 119 -8.92 13.23 6.71
C ILE A 119 -9.26 12.20 5.64
N VAL A 120 -9.59 12.67 4.45
CA VAL A 120 -9.93 11.83 3.30
C VAL A 120 -9.08 12.26 2.11
N GLU A 121 -8.23 11.36 1.63
CA GLU A 121 -7.40 11.60 0.46
C GLU A 121 -8.27 11.61 -0.79
N GLU A 122 -8.08 12.62 -1.63
CA GLU A 122 -8.77 12.75 -2.91
C GLU A 122 -7.81 12.49 -4.07
N LYS A 123 -8.34 11.90 -5.14
CA LYS A 123 -7.63 11.71 -6.41
C LYS A 123 -8.49 12.24 -7.54
N SER A 124 -7.87 12.90 -8.50
CA SER A 124 -8.57 13.53 -9.61
C SER A 124 -7.79 13.31 -10.90
N TYR A 125 -7.66 12.05 -11.30
CA TYR A 125 -7.05 11.72 -12.58
C TYR A 125 -8.11 11.69 -13.68
N ALA A 126 -7.67 11.92 -14.93
CA ALA A 126 -8.54 11.76 -16.08
C ALA A 126 -9.05 10.31 -16.17
N ALA A 127 -10.32 10.15 -16.54
CA ALA A 127 -10.90 8.83 -16.76
C ALA A 127 -10.26 8.14 -17.97
N TYR A 128 -10.20 6.82 -17.93
CA TYR A 128 -9.70 6.01 -19.04
C TYR A 128 -10.71 4.97 -19.50
#